data_a46c702cef5d0e577075230c2c05d9a6
#
_entry.id   a46c702cef5d0e577075230c2c05d9a6
#
_cell.length_a   1.000
_cell.length_b   1.000
_cell.length_c   1.000
_cell.angle_alpha   90.00
_cell.angle_beta   90.00
_cell.angle_gamma   90.00
#
_symmetry.space_group_name_H-M   'P 1'
#
loop_
_entity.id
_entity.type
_entity.pdbx_description
1 polymer ?
#
loop_
_entity_poly.entity_id
_entity_poly.type
_entity_poly.pdbx_seq_one_letter_code
_entity_poly.pdbx_strand_id
1 'polypeptide(L)' 'MAFKHYDVVRAASPSDLADALAQKIREGWQPYGGPFSSYTDDGAALIQAIVAEGDVSTPV' A
#
# COMPACT_ATOMS: atom_id res chain seq x y z
N MET A 1 -14.77 -13.95 -2.60
CA MET A 1 -13.60 -13.92 -1.75
C MET A 1 -13.66 -12.68 -0.87
N ALA A 2 -13.53 -12.83 0.43
CA ALA A 2 -13.66 -11.71 1.35
C ALA A 2 -12.30 -11.32 1.91
N PHE A 3 -11.95 -10.04 1.77
CA PHE A 3 -10.75 -9.50 2.39
C PHE A 3 -11.11 -9.02 3.79
N LYS A 4 -10.26 -9.31 4.75
CA LYS A 4 -10.48 -8.92 6.15
C LYS A 4 -9.80 -7.60 6.49
N HIS A 5 -8.80 -7.21 5.72
CA HIS A 5 -8.02 -6.02 6.02
C HIS A 5 -7.87 -5.17 4.77
N TYR A 6 -7.93 -3.87 4.96
CA TYR A 6 -7.76 -2.90 3.87
C TYR A 6 -6.94 -1.73 4.39
N ASP A 7 -5.97 -1.31 3.61
CA ASP A 7 -5.14 -0.18 3.97
C ASP A 7 -4.64 0.50 2.70
N VAL A 8 -3.92 1.59 2.84
CA VAL A 8 -3.31 2.27 1.71
C VAL A 8 -1.86 2.59 2.04
N VAL A 9 -1.03 2.58 0.99
CA VAL A 9 0.39 2.92 1.08
C VAL A 9 0.61 4.21 0.30
N ARG A 10 1.31 5.15 0.89
CA ARG A 10 1.67 6.42 0.25
C ARG A 10 3.17 6.51 0.10
N ALA A 11 3.62 7.08 -1.00
CA ALA A 11 5.04 7.30 -1.22
C ALA A 11 5.25 8.53 -2.11
N ALA A 12 6.42 9.13 -2.01
CA ALA A 12 6.74 10.33 -2.77
C ALA A 12 7.24 10.03 -4.18
N SER A 13 7.68 8.81 -4.44
CA SER A 13 8.21 8.42 -5.74
C SER A 13 7.83 6.99 -6.07
N PRO A 14 7.87 6.59 -7.37
CA PRO A 14 7.58 5.21 -7.73
C PRO A 14 8.51 4.19 -7.07
N SER A 15 9.79 4.49 -6.93
CA SER A 15 10.71 3.54 -6.29
C SER A 15 10.42 3.40 -4.81
N ASP A 16 10.07 4.48 -4.13
CA ASP A 16 9.68 4.42 -2.73
C ASP A 16 8.39 3.62 -2.56
N LEU A 17 7.43 3.78 -3.47
CA LEU A 17 6.20 3.01 -3.44
C LEU A 17 6.48 1.53 -3.62
N ALA A 18 7.35 1.18 -4.57
CA ALA A 18 7.71 -0.21 -4.82
C ALA A 18 8.37 -0.84 -3.59
N ASP A 19 9.26 -0.12 -2.93
CA ASP A 19 9.91 -0.61 -1.72
C ASP A 19 8.91 -0.82 -0.59
N ALA A 20 8.00 0.14 -0.40
CA ALA A 20 6.97 0.03 0.63
C ALA A 20 6.03 -1.13 0.35
N LEU A 21 5.62 -1.32 -0.90
CA LEU A 21 4.75 -2.43 -1.28
C LEU A 21 5.44 -3.77 -1.11
N ALA A 22 6.73 -3.88 -1.46
CA ALA A 22 7.48 -5.12 -1.26
C ALA A 22 7.49 -5.51 0.22
N GLN A 23 7.64 -4.53 1.12
CA GLN A 23 7.59 -4.78 2.54
C GLN A 23 6.20 -5.26 2.97
N LYS A 24 5.15 -4.64 2.47
CA LYS A 24 3.78 -5.03 2.80
C LYS A 24 3.45 -6.43 2.30
N ILE A 25 3.93 -6.78 1.12
CA ILE A 25 3.74 -8.13 0.58
C ILE A 25 4.39 -9.18 1.50
N ARG A 26 5.56 -8.89 2.04
CA ARG A 26 6.21 -9.79 3.01
C ARG A 26 5.39 -9.93 4.29
N GLU A 27 4.60 -8.93 4.64
CA GLU A 27 3.76 -8.94 5.83
C GLU A 27 2.41 -9.63 5.60
N GLY A 28 2.12 -10.06 4.38
CA GLY A 28 0.88 -10.75 4.05
C GLY A 28 -0.15 -9.92 3.30
N TRP A 29 0.20 -8.70 2.92
CA TRP A 29 -0.67 -7.84 2.13
C TRP A 29 -0.49 -8.08 0.65
N GLN A 30 -1.51 -7.72 -0.14
CA GLN A 30 -1.40 -7.74 -1.60
C GLN A 30 -1.99 -6.45 -2.15
N PRO A 31 -1.44 -5.94 -3.26
CA PRO A 31 -1.98 -4.73 -3.90
C PRO A 31 -3.38 -4.99 -4.44
N TYR A 32 -4.23 -3.98 -4.37
CA TYR A 32 -5.59 -4.06 -4.87
C TYR A 32 -5.81 -2.94 -5.88
N GLY A 33 -5.94 -3.29 -7.15
CA GLY A 33 -6.07 -2.31 -8.23
C GLY A 33 -4.73 -1.68 -8.57
N GLY A 34 -4.77 -0.63 -9.37
CA GLY A 34 -3.58 0.11 -9.77
C GLY A 34 -3.27 1.25 -8.81
N PRO A 35 -2.03 1.73 -8.81
CA PRO A 35 -1.69 2.91 -8.03
C PRO A 35 -2.28 4.16 -8.68
N PHE A 36 -2.48 5.19 -7.88
CA PHE A 36 -2.91 6.48 -8.39
C PHE A 36 -2.12 7.58 -7.70
N SER A 37 -2.10 8.75 -8.33
CA SER A 37 -1.40 9.91 -7.78
C SER A 37 -2.40 10.93 -7.28
N SER A 38 -2.01 11.66 -6.25
CA SER A 38 -2.82 12.74 -5.68
C SER A 38 -1.92 13.94 -5.46
N TYR A 39 -2.49 15.14 -5.63
CA TYR A 39 -1.78 16.38 -5.36
C TYR A 39 -2.37 16.98 -4.10
N THR A 40 -1.50 17.34 -3.18
CA THR A 40 -1.87 18.01 -1.95
C THR A 40 -1.01 19.26 -1.79
N ASP A 41 -1.24 20.04 -0.74
CA ASP A 41 -0.42 21.20 -0.44
C ASP A 41 1.05 20.83 -0.23
N ASP A 42 1.31 19.60 0.16
CA ASP A 42 2.66 19.08 0.35
C ASP A 42 3.30 18.54 -0.92
N GLY A 43 2.58 18.55 -2.04
CA GLY A 43 3.08 18.07 -3.32
C GLY A 43 2.34 16.82 -3.78
N ALA A 44 2.95 16.12 -4.74
CA ALA A 44 2.37 14.90 -5.29
C ALA A 44 2.69 13.70 -4.42
N ALA A 45 1.76 12.77 -4.33
CA ALA A 45 1.96 11.50 -3.65
C ALA A 45 1.41 10.37 -4.51
N LEU A 46 2.07 9.22 -4.48
CA LEU A 46 1.56 7.99 -5.09
C LEU A 46 0.90 7.17 -4.01
N ILE A 47 -0.26 6.64 -4.31
CA ILE A 47 -1.09 5.92 -3.36
C ILE A 47 -1.48 4.57 -3.96
N GLN A 48 -1.35 3.52 -3.17
CA GLN A 48 -1.72 2.18 -3.58
C GLN A 48 -2.57 1.54 -2.49
N ALA A 49 -3.75 1.06 -2.86
CA ALA A 49 -4.59 0.29 -1.96
C ALA A 49 -4.02 -1.11 -1.80
N ILE A 50 -4.10 -1.64 -0.59
CA ILE A 50 -3.68 -3.01 -0.29
C ILE A 50 -4.75 -3.70 0.53
N VAL A 51 -4.84 -5.02 0.36
CA VAL A 51 -5.84 -5.84 1.07
C VAL A 51 -5.18 -7.11 1.58
N ALA A 52 -5.79 -7.74 2.56
CA ALA A 52 -5.32 -9.04 3.05
C ALA A 52 -6.51 -9.90 3.46
N GLU A 53 -6.43 -11.19 3.15
CA GLU A 53 -7.48 -12.16 3.47
C GLU A 53 -7.30 -12.79 4.83
N GLY A 54 -6.08 -12.84 5.33
CA GLY A 54 -5.74 -13.48 6.58
C GLY A 54 -4.99 -12.55 7.50
N ASP A 55 -4.29 -13.14 8.46
CA ASP A 55 -3.50 -12.37 9.41
C ASP A 55 -2.33 -11.71 8.71
N VAL A 56 -2.07 -10.48 9.09
CA VAL A 56 -0.93 -9.73 8.59
C VAL A 56 -0.04 -9.33 9.76
N SER A 57 1.27 -9.24 9.48
CA SER A 57 2.20 -8.75 10.48
C SER A 57 1.97 -7.26 10.68
N THR A 58 1.92 -6.83 11.93
CA THR A 58 1.82 -5.41 12.23
C THR A 58 3.15 -4.94 12.81
N PRO A 59 3.66 -3.81 12.35
CA PRO A 59 4.85 -3.24 12.98
C PRO A 59 4.54 -2.89 14.43
N VAL A 60 5.43 -3.20 15.28
CA VAL A 60 5.25 -2.93 16.70
C VAL A 60 5.99 -1.65 17.06
#